data_4522606c18c83449f77dcb9cf24e2d5d
#
_entry.id   4522606c18c83449f77dcb9cf24e2d5d
#
_cell.length_a   1.000
_cell.length_b   1.000
_cell.length_c   1.000
_cell.angle_alpha   90.00
_cell.angle_beta   90.00
_cell.angle_gamma   90.00
#
_symmetry.space_group_name_H-M   'P 1'
#
loop_
_entity.id
_entity.type
_entity.pdbx_description
1 polymer ?
#
loop_
_entity_poly.entity_id
_entity_poly.type
_entity_poly.pdbx_seq_one_letter_code
_entity_poly.pdbx_strand_id
1 'polypeptide(L)'
;MTLKIGSFVINCKDFDKTYKFWQEALHYVPRRPPGGGWVVLKDPTGTSPNVSVNQTEELKFGRNRMHLDLYATEQKAEVERLIKL
;
A
#
# COMPACT_ATOMS: atom_id res chain seq x y z
N MET A 1 -11.20 -9.47 -17.77
CA MET A 1 -9.88 -9.61 -17.15
C MET A 1 -9.36 -8.31 -16.66
N THR A 2 -9.17 -8.19 -15.39
CA THR A 2 -8.78 -6.91 -14.85
C THR A 2 -7.54 -7.04 -13.96
N LEU A 3 -6.72 -6.02 -14.00
CA LEU A 3 -5.61 -5.85 -13.11
C LEU A 3 -5.95 -4.68 -12.21
N LYS A 4 -5.84 -4.87 -10.92
CA LYS A 4 -6.11 -3.75 -10.02
C LYS A 4 -5.10 -3.74 -8.89
N ILE A 5 -4.88 -2.56 -8.35
CA ILE A 5 -3.99 -2.38 -7.24
C ILE A 5 -4.72 -2.78 -5.97
N GLY A 6 -4.19 -3.81 -5.29
CA GLY A 6 -4.78 -4.23 -4.02
C GLY A 6 -4.37 -3.32 -2.89
N SER A 7 -3.11 -2.94 -2.86
CA SER A 7 -2.61 -2.11 -1.80
C SER A 7 -1.28 -1.51 -2.18
N PHE A 8 -1.05 -0.27 -1.75
CA PHE A 8 0.29 0.30 -1.69
C PHE A 8 0.85 -0.03 -0.31
N VAL A 9 2.08 -0.52 -0.27
CA VAL A 9 2.70 -0.86 1.00
C VAL A 9 3.86 0.09 1.25
N ILE A 10 3.80 0.82 2.35
CA ILE A 10 4.80 1.82 2.71
C ILE A 10 5.50 1.36 3.98
N ASN A 11 6.79 1.13 3.88
CA ASN A 11 7.61 0.78 5.03
C ASN A 11 8.22 2.03 5.62
N CYS A 12 8.17 2.16 6.93
CA CYS A 12 8.62 3.37 7.59
C CYS A 12 9.19 3.07 8.96
N LYS A 13 9.96 4.00 9.47
CA LYS A 13 10.49 3.92 10.82
C LYS A 13 9.54 4.53 11.83
N ASP A 14 9.02 5.70 11.51
CA ASP A 14 8.10 6.42 12.38
C ASP A 14 6.68 6.08 11.97
N PHE A 15 6.17 5.02 12.57
CA PHE A 15 4.88 4.48 12.18
C PHE A 15 3.74 5.48 12.43
N ASP A 16 3.67 6.03 13.64
CA ASP A 16 2.55 6.89 14.00
C ASP A 16 2.47 8.12 13.09
N LYS A 17 3.61 8.74 12.84
CA LYS A 17 3.65 9.93 12.01
C LYS A 17 3.30 9.62 10.57
N THR A 18 3.78 8.50 10.07
CA THR A 18 3.57 8.13 8.68
C THR A 18 2.12 7.78 8.41
N TYR A 19 1.52 6.95 9.26
CA TYR A 19 0.15 6.55 8.98
C TYR A 19 -0.82 7.71 9.17
N LYS A 20 -0.56 8.59 10.14
CA LYS A 20 -1.42 9.76 10.31
C LYS A 20 -1.33 10.70 9.12
N PHE A 21 -0.14 10.87 8.58
CA PHE A 21 0.03 11.68 7.38
C PHE A 21 -0.82 11.13 6.23
N TRP A 22 -0.72 9.84 5.97
CA TRP A 22 -1.43 9.26 4.83
C TRP A 22 -2.94 9.22 5.08
N GLN A 23 -3.33 8.97 6.32
CA GLN A 23 -4.74 8.98 6.67
C GLN A 23 -5.36 10.36 6.37
N GLU A 24 -4.68 11.40 6.76
CA GLU A 24 -5.19 12.75 6.55
C GLU A 24 -5.08 13.18 5.10
N ALA A 25 -3.96 12.87 4.47
CA ALA A 25 -3.75 13.29 3.08
C ALA A 25 -4.77 12.68 2.14
N LEU A 26 -5.14 11.44 2.37
CA LEU A 26 -6.05 10.72 1.48
C LEU A 26 -7.49 10.69 1.98
N HIS A 27 -7.72 11.14 3.21
CA HIS A 27 -9.03 11.01 3.88
C HIS A 27 -9.45 9.54 3.97
N TYR A 28 -8.47 8.69 4.25
CA TYR A 28 -8.70 7.26 4.41
C TYR A 28 -8.98 6.96 5.88
N VAL A 29 -9.52 5.78 6.13
CA VAL A 29 -9.78 5.32 7.49
C VAL A 29 -9.09 3.99 7.72
N PRO A 30 -8.67 3.70 8.97
CA PRO A 30 -8.08 2.39 9.25
C PRO A 30 -9.12 1.30 9.04
N ARG A 31 -8.71 0.24 8.40
CA ARG A 31 -9.57 -0.92 8.22
C ARG A 31 -9.84 -1.60 9.56
N ARG A 32 -8.85 -1.57 10.43
CA ARG A 32 -8.93 -2.04 11.80
C ARG A 32 -8.08 -1.13 12.65
N PRO A 33 -8.29 -1.09 13.97
CA PRO A 33 -7.42 -0.25 14.80
C PRO A 33 -5.96 -0.60 14.58
N PRO A 34 -5.08 0.40 14.46
CA PRO A 34 -3.65 0.14 14.26
C PRO A 34 -3.08 -0.61 15.45
N GLY A 35 -2.15 -1.51 15.17
CA GLY A 35 -1.48 -2.24 16.23
C GLY A 35 -0.34 -3.04 15.66
N GLY A 36 0.64 -3.37 16.49
CA GLY A 36 1.76 -4.18 16.07
C GLY A 36 2.61 -3.54 15.01
N GLY A 37 2.55 -2.23 14.85
CA GLY A 37 3.39 -1.53 13.89
C GLY A 37 2.91 -1.63 12.46
N TRP A 38 1.61 -1.89 12.24
CA TRP A 38 1.10 -1.83 10.88
C TRP A 38 -0.39 -1.49 10.90
N VAL A 39 -0.83 -0.93 9.78
CA VAL A 39 -2.23 -0.58 9.61
C VAL A 39 -2.55 -0.60 8.12
N VAL A 40 -3.76 -1.01 7.80
CA VAL A 40 -4.27 -0.90 6.44
C VAL A 40 -5.28 0.24 6.42
N LEU A 41 -4.99 1.25 5.63
CA LEU A 41 -5.88 2.38 5.44
C LEU A 41 -6.70 2.13 4.18
N LYS A 42 -7.99 2.39 4.27
CA LYS A 42 -8.88 2.15 3.14
C LYS A 42 -9.65 3.41 2.80
N ASP A 43 -10.00 3.50 1.53
CA ASP A 43 -10.91 4.52 1.04
C ASP A 43 -12.31 4.21 1.55
N PRO A 44 -12.93 5.11 2.32
CA PRO A 44 -14.30 4.83 2.83
C PRO A 44 -15.32 4.60 1.72
N THR A 45 -15.07 5.12 0.53
CA THR A 45 -15.97 4.89 -0.60
C THR A 45 -15.73 3.55 -1.28
N GLY A 46 -14.59 2.92 -1.01
CA GLY A 46 -14.27 1.62 -1.59
C GLY A 46 -13.84 1.63 -3.03
N THR A 47 -13.56 2.81 -3.60
CA THR A 47 -13.24 2.91 -5.02
C THR A 47 -11.74 2.96 -5.30
N SER A 48 -10.94 3.32 -4.31
CA SER A 48 -9.49 3.44 -4.49
C SER A 48 -8.76 2.35 -3.73
N PRO A 49 -7.52 2.07 -4.12
CA PRO A 49 -6.77 0.99 -3.46
C PRO A 49 -6.41 1.34 -2.03
N ASN A 50 -6.17 0.31 -1.24
CA ASN A 50 -5.74 0.46 0.13
C ASN A 50 -4.31 0.96 0.20
N VAL A 51 -3.95 1.56 1.34
CA VAL A 51 -2.58 1.93 1.65
C VAL A 51 -2.23 1.25 2.96
N SER A 52 -1.22 0.41 2.93
CA SER A 52 -0.75 -0.29 4.12
C SER A 52 0.53 0.38 4.60
N VAL A 53 0.58 0.68 5.89
CA VAL A 53 1.77 1.28 6.49
C VAL A 53 2.35 0.27 7.46
N ASN A 54 3.63 0.00 7.30
CA ASN A 54 4.30 -1.04 8.05
C ASN A 54 5.57 -0.49 8.67
N GLN A 55 5.72 -0.66 9.98
CA GLN A 55 6.92 -0.22 10.66
C GLN A 55 8.06 -1.18 10.42
N THR A 56 9.23 -0.64 10.13
CA THR A 56 10.42 -1.45 9.96
C THR A 56 11.57 -0.79 10.71
N GLU A 57 12.38 -1.63 11.32
CA GLU A 57 13.58 -1.16 11.99
C GLU A 57 14.75 -1.04 11.03
N GLU A 58 14.66 -1.70 9.89
CA GLU A 58 15.76 -1.70 8.94
C GLU A 58 15.66 -0.56 7.97
N LEU A 59 16.77 0.10 7.77
CA LEU A 59 16.88 1.10 6.71
C LEU A 59 17.38 0.40 5.48
N LYS A 60 16.66 0.56 4.38
CA LYS A 60 17.03 -0.05 3.12
C LYS A 60 17.82 0.94 2.30
N PHE A 61 19.09 0.70 2.19
CA PHE A 61 19.96 1.59 1.44
C PHE A 61 19.65 1.47 -0.05
N GLY A 62 19.31 2.59 -0.67
CA GLY A 62 19.05 2.61 -2.10
C GLY A 62 17.80 1.86 -2.52
N ARG A 63 16.94 1.49 -1.58
CA ARG A 63 15.72 0.78 -1.91
C ARG A 63 14.50 1.65 -1.69
N ASN A 64 13.47 1.37 -2.46
CA ASN A 64 12.19 2.03 -2.25
C ASN A 64 11.58 1.56 -0.95
N ARG A 65 10.93 2.49 -0.27
CA ARG A 65 10.20 2.18 0.96
C ARG A 65 8.76 1.84 0.68
N MET A 66 8.40 1.78 -0.57
CA MET A 66 7.04 1.54 -1.01
C MET A 66 7.05 0.47 -2.08
N HIS A 67 6.05 -0.39 -2.05
CA HIS A 67 5.84 -1.33 -3.14
C HIS A 67 4.36 -1.49 -3.38
N LEU A 68 4.03 -1.99 -4.55
CA LEU A 68 2.64 -2.18 -4.97
C LEU A 68 2.32 -3.66 -4.96
N ASP A 69 1.16 -3.98 -4.41
CA ASP A 69 0.58 -5.31 -4.55
C ASP A 69 -0.49 -5.23 -5.63
N LEU A 70 -0.29 -5.96 -6.69
CA LEU A 70 -1.22 -5.96 -7.82
C LEU A 70 -1.94 -7.29 -7.87
N TYR A 71 -3.24 -7.24 -8.09
CA TYR A 71 -4.07 -8.43 -8.21
C TYR A 71 -4.61 -8.52 -9.62
N ALA A 72 -4.54 -9.71 -10.19
CA ALA A 72 -5.03 -9.94 -11.54
C ALA A 72 -5.55 -11.35 -11.65
N THR A 73 -6.56 -11.53 -12.49
CA THR A 73 -7.09 -12.86 -12.78
C THR A 73 -6.22 -13.60 -13.79
N GLU A 74 -5.50 -12.84 -14.65
CA GLU A 74 -4.57 -13.42 -15.60
C GLU A 74 -3.23 -12.77 -15.45
N GLN A 75 -2.51 -13.25 -14.47
CA GLN A 75 -1.28 -12.59 -14.04
C GLN A 75 -0.23 -12.53 -15.14
N LYS A 76 -0.03 -13.64 -15.84
CA LYS A 76 0.99 -13.70 -16.87
C LYS A 76 0.72 -12.71 -18.00
N ALA A 77 -0.52 -12.66 -18.46
CA ALA A 77 -0.88 -11.75 -19.54
C ALA A 77 -0.71 -10.31 -19.11
N GLU A 78 -1.08 -9.99 -17.86
CA GLU A 78 -0.95 -8.62 -17.38
C GLU A 78 0.52 -8.21 -17.21
N VAL A 79 1.35 -9.13 -16.76
CA VAL A 79 2.78 -8.83 -16.65
C VAL A 79 3.36 -8.53 -18.04
N GLU A 80 3.00 -9.33 -19.01
CA GLU A 80 3.49 -9.09 -20.39
C GLU A 80 3.02 -7.77 -20.94
N ARG A 81 1.76 -7.43 -20.65
CA ARG A 81 1.23 -6.15 -21.10
C ARG A 81 1.99 -4.98 -20.46
N LEU A 82 2.25 -5.08 -19.16
CA LEU A 82 2.95 -4.00 -18.44
C LEU A 82 4.38 -3.82 -18.91
N ILE A 83 5.05 -4.91 -19.24
CA ILE A 83 6.43 -4.83 -19.72
C ILE A 83 6.50 -4.01 -21.01
N LYS A 84 5.45 -4.05 -21.83
CA LYS A 84 5.43 -3.32 -23.08
C LYS A 84 5.13 -1.83 -22.92
N LEU A 85 4.71 -1.44 -21.75
CA LEU A 85 4.46 -0.04 -21.50
C LEU A 85 5.75 0.69 -21.17
#